data_f694e79b7d2b5c5a923dc575724245c4
#
_entry.id   f694e79b7d2b5c5a923dc575724245c4
#
_cell.length_a   1.000
_cell.length_b   1.000
_cell.length_c   1.000
_cell.angle_alpha   90.00
_cell.angle_beta   90.00
_cell.angle_gamma   90.00
#
_symmetry.space_group_name_H-M   'P 1'
#
loop_
_entity.id
_entity.type
_entity.pdbx_description
1 polymer ?
#
loop_
_entity_poly.entity_id
_entity_poly.type
_entity_poly.pdbx_seq_one_letter_code
_entity_poly.pdbx_strand_id
1 'polypeptide(L)'
;MKTEVIRVYGIVQGVGFRPFVSREASDLGLCGTVANKGSYVEIHAQGSEKAVEELKKALENRPPERSVIMEIISARADEPPFDSFEIIDSE
;
A
#
# COMPACT_ATOMS: atom_id res chain seq x y z
N MET A 1 9.93 13.38 -6.38
CA MET A 1 9.38 12.36 -5.49
C MET A 1 7.87 12.50 -5.44
N LYS A 2 7.18 11.37 -5.47
CA LYS A 2 5.72 11.35 -5.57
C LYS A 2 5.15 10.62 -4.36
N THR A 3 4.03 11.12 -3.84
CA THR A 3 3.29 10.42 -2.79
C THR A 3 1.87 10.16 -3.29
N GLU A 4 1.43 8.92 -3.13
CA GLU A 4 0.04 8.55 -3.41
C GLU A 4 -0.56 7.87 -2.20
N VAL A 5 -1.82 8.19 -1.94
CA VAL A 5 -2.60 7.46 -0.95
C VAL A 5 -3.45 6.46 -1.72
N ILE A 6 -3.25 5.19 -1.42
CA ILE A 6 -3.91 4.09 -2.13
C ILE A 6 -4.82 3.38 -1.14
N ARG A 7 -6.09 3.25 -1.49
CA ARG A 7 -7.06 2.56 -0.65
C ARG A 7 -7.50 1.30 -1.35
N VAL A 8 -7.38 0.18 -0.65
CA VAL A 8 -7.69 -1.14 -1.22
C VAL A 8 -8.88 -1.71 -0.47
N TYR A 9 -9.96 -1.93 -1.20
CA TYR A 9 -11.22 -2.44 -0.64
C TYR A 9 -11.38 -3.91 -1.02
N GLY A 10 -11.95 -4.68 -0.10
CA GLY A 10 -12.22 -6.09 -0.34
C GLY A 10 -11.87 -6.92 0.88
N ILE A 11 -11.56 -8.19 0.63
CA ILE A 11 -11.11 -9.09 1.70
C ILE A 11 -9.59 -8.97 1.77
N VAL A 12 -9.12 -8.02 2.60
CA VAL A 12 -7.71 -7.69 2.68
C VAL A 12 -7.20 -7.70 4.13
N GLN A 13 -8.02 -8.14 5.07
CA GLN A 13 -7.64 -8.19 6.47
C GLN A 13 -7.58 -9.64 6.93
N GLY A 14 -6.59 -9.93 7.79
CA GLY A 14 -6.41 -11.28 8.29
C GLY A 14 -5.87 -12.25 7.25
N VAL A 15 -5.33 -11.74 6.14
CA VAL A 15 -4.83 -12.58 5.04
C VAL A 15 -3.37 -12.26 4.70
N GLY A 16 -2.68 -11.53 5.58
CA GLY A 16 -1.27 -11.19 5.35
C GLY A 16 -1.08 -10.05 4.36
N PHE A 17 -2.09 -9.23 4.16
CA PHE A 17 -2.03 -8.17 3.15
C PHE A 17 -1.04 -7.06 3.53
N ARG A 18 -1.07 -6.60 4.79
CA ARG A 18 -0.16 -5.52 5.20
C ARG A 18 1.31 -5.94 5.14
N PRO A 19 1.70 -7.14 5.62
CA PRO A 19 3.08 -7.58 5.41
C PRO A 19 3.47 -7.70 3.95
N PHE A 20 2.53 -8.13 3.10
CA PHE A 20 2.76 -8.18 1.67
C PHE A 20 3.07 -6.79 1.11
N VAL A 21 2.27 -5.79 1.47
CA VAL A 21 2.48 -4.42 1.00
C VAL A 21 3.83 -3.90 1.48
N SER A 22 4.14 -4.11 2.75
CA SER A 22 5.41 -3.64 3.32
C SER A 22 6.59 -4.24 2.58
N ARG A 23 6.53 -5.52 2.28
CA ARG A 23 7.61 -6.22 1.59
C ARG A 23 7.77 -5.70 0.16
N GLU A 24 6.65 -5.56 -0.57
CA GLU A 24 6.70 -5.06 -1.94
C GLU A 24 7.20 -3.63 -1.99
N ALA A 25 6.72 -2.79 -1.10
CA ALA A 25 7.13 -1.39 -1.08
C ALA A 25 8.61 -1.26 -0.75
N SER A 26 9.09 -2.03 0.22
CA SER A 26 10.50 -1.99 0.60
C SER A 26 11.39 -2.46 -0.54
N ASP A 27 10.97 -3.50 -1.25
CA ASP A 27 11.74 -4.01 -2.38
C ASP A 27 11.82 -2.99 -3.52
N LEU A 28 10.82 -2.13 -3.62
CA LEU A 28 10.79 -1.08 -4.65
C LEU A 28 11.47 0.21 -4.20
N GLY A 29 11.98 0.24 -2.97
CA GLY A 29 12.61 1.44 -2.44
C GLY A 29 11.63 2.52 -2.04
N LEU A 30 10.37 2.18 -1.81
CA LEU A 30 9.36 3.13 -1.39
C LEU A 30 9.40 3.34 0.11
N CYS A 31 8.99 4.53 0.53
CA CYS A 31 8.78 4.85 1.93
C CYS A 31 7.30 5.13 2.14
N GLY A 32 6.85 5.08 3.39
CA GLY A 32 5.46 5.37 3.68
C GLY A 32 4.89 4.48 4.76
N THR A 33 3.59 4.20 4.64
CA THR A 33 2.89 3.42 5.66
C THR A 33 1.79 2.58 5.04
N VAL A 34 1.40 1.53 5.77
CA VAL A 34 0.21 0.76 5.44
C VAL A 34 -0.57 0.51 6.74
N ALA A 35 -1.87 0.74 6.71
CA ALA A 35 -2.71 0.64 7.89
C ALA A 35 -4.07 0.05 7.54
N ASN A 36 -4.61 -0.72 8.49
CA ASN A 36 -5.96 -1.26 8.39
C ASN A 36 -6.94 -0.19 8.87
N LYS A 37 -7.91 0.17 8.04
CA LYS A 37 -8.90 1.19 8.36
C LYS A 37 -10.30 0.61 8.56
N GLY A 38 -10.41 -0.70 8.74
CA GLY A 38 -11.70 -1.35 8.91
C GLY A 38 -12.21 -1.90 7.60
N SER A 39 -12.85 -1.09 6.79
CA SER A 39 -13.41 -1.55 5.53
C SER A 39 -12.42 -1.51 4.37
N TYR A 40 -11.22 -0.98 4.58
CA TYR A 40 -10.19 -0.94 3.56
C TYR A 40 -8.81 -0.87 4.21
N VAL A 41 -7.78 -1.09 3.41
CA VAL A 41 -6.39 -0.89 3.82
C VAL A 41 -5.89 0.36 3.12
N GLU A 42 -5.25 1.25 3.88
CA GLU A 42 -4.75 2.51 3.35
C GLU A 42 -3.24 2.50 3.28
N ILE A 43 -2.71 2.83 2.12
CA ILE A 43 -1.27 2.81 1.86
C ILE A 43 -0.84 4.23 1.48
N HIS A 44 0.17 4.75 2.17
CA HIS A 44 0.84 5.97 1.77
C HIS A 44 2.15 5.55 1.14
N ALA A 45 2.27 5.70 -0.18
CA ALA A 45 3.44 5.23 -0.92
C ALA A 45 4.19 6.43 -1.48
N GLN A 46 5.45 6.56 -1.08
CA GLN A 46 6.27 7.71 -1.46
C GLN A 46 7.56 7.23 -2.11
N GLY A 47 7.85 7.77 -3.29
CA GLY A 47 9.06 7.43 -4.01
C GLY A 47 8.97 7.87 -5.45
N SER A 48 9.72 7.18 -6.33
CA SER A 48 9.67 7.49 -7.74
C SER A 48 8.32 7.10 -8.31
N GLU A 49 7.92 7.78 -9.35
CA GLU A 49 6.64 7.49 -10.01
C GLU A 49 6.61 6.06 -10.50
N LYS A 50 7.71 5.57 -11.04
CA LYS A 50 7.80 4.20 -11.53
C LYS A 50 7.60 3.20 -10.40
N ALA A 51 8.24 3.43 -9.25
CA ALA A 51 8.12 2.51 -8.12
C ALA A 51 6.69 2.48 -7.59
N VAL A 52 6.02 3.64 -7.51
CA VAL A 52 4.64 3.69 -7.06
C VAL A 52 3.74 2.91 -8.02
N GLU A 53 3.96 3.06 -9.34
CA GLU A 53 3.18 2.32 -10.32
C GLU A 53 3.43 0.82 -10.22
N GLU A 54 4.67 0.41 -9.96
CA GLU A 54 4.98 -1.01 -9.79
C GLU A 54 4.28 -1.59 -8.57
N LEU A 55 4.20 -0.82 -7.49
CA LEU A 55 3.47 -1.26 -6.31
C LEU A 55 2.00 -1.48 -6.65
N LYS A 56 1.38 -0.53 -7.38
CA LYS A 56 -0.01 -0.67 -7.75
C LYS A 56 -0.24 -1.90 -8.63
N LYS A 57 0.69 -2.19 -9.52
CA LYS A 57 0.61 -3.40 -10.35
C LYS A 57 0.68 -4.66 -9.50
N ALA A 58 1.55 -4.68 -8.49
CA ALA A 58 1.66 -5.84 -7.62
C ALA A 58 0.37 -6.06 -6.84
N LEU A 59 -0.28 -4.98 -6.39
CA LEU A 59 -1.55 -5.10 -5.69
C LEU A 59 -2.62 -5.72 -6.57
N GLU A 60 -2.62 -5.40 -7.85
CA GLU A 60 -3.62 -5.93 -8.78
C GLU A 60 -3.31 -7.33 -9.24
N ASN A 61 -2.04 -7.63 -9.49
CA ASN A 61 -1.65 -8.85 -10.18
C ASN A 61 -1.15 -9.97 -9.28
N ARG A 62 -0.62 -9.62 -8.11
CA ARG A 62 0.00 -10.60 -7.21
C ARG A 62 -0.41 -10.43 -5.74
N PRO A 63 -1.68 -10.12 -5.45
CA PRO A 63 -2.09 -9.98 -4.04
C PRO A 63 -1.98 -11.33 -3.33
N PRO A 64 -1.96 -11.31 -1.99
CA PRO A 64 -1.94 -12.58 -1.24
C PRO A 64 -3.08 -13.49 -1.66
N GLU A 65 -2.82 -14.78 -1.63
CA GLU A 65 -3.72 -15.77 -2.19
C GLU A 65 -5.13 -15.72 -1.61
N ARG A 66 -5.24 -15.40 -0.33
CA ARG A 66 -6.54 -15.38 0.34
C ARG A 66 -7.24 -14.03 0.24
N SER A 67 -6.59 -13.04 -0.34
CA SER A 67 -7.21 -11.73 -0.47
C SER A 67 -8.14 -11.70 -1.67
N VAL A 68 -9.14 -10.83 -1.57
CA VAL A 68 -10.03 -10.54 -2.70
C VAL A 68 -10.02 -9.03 -2.85
N ILE A 69 -9.50 -8.56 -3.97
CA ILE A 69 -9.43 -7.13 -4.26
C ILE A 69 -10.66 -6.74 -5.04
N MET A 70 -11.49 -5.89 -4.46
CA MET A 70 -12.71 -5.45 -5.12
C MET A 70 -12.54 -4.11 -5.79
N GLU A 71 -11.76 -3.22 -5.17
CA GLU A 71 -11.57 -1.88 -5.73
C GLU A 71 -10.27 -1.30 -5.18
N ILE A 72 -9.54 -0.58 -6.04
CA ILE A 72 -8.35 0.15 -5.64
C ILE A 72 -8.55 1.59 -6.08
N ILE A 73 -8.48 2.51 -5.11
CA ILE A 73 -8.62 3.94 -5.36
C ILE A 73 -7.31 4.60 -4.95
N SER A 74 -6.77 5.45 -5.80
CA SER A 74 -5.54 6.16 -5.46
C SER A 74 -5.68 7.64 -5.80
N ALA A 75 -4.97 8.47 -5.03
CA ALA A 75 -4.94 9.90 -5.23
C ALA A 75 -3.58 10.43 -4.81
N ARG A 76 -3.14 11.49 -5.48
CA ARG A 76 -1.92 12.18 -5.09
C ARG A 76 -2.10 12.87 -3.77
N ALA A 77 -1.01 12.95 -3.00
CA ALA A 77 -1.00 13.65 -1.71
C ALA A 77 0.33 14.36 -1.56
N ASP A 78 0.29 15.49 -0.85
CA ASP A 78 1.49 16.22 -0.45
C ASP A 78 1.77 15.88 0.99
N GLU A 79 2.84 15.13 1.22
CA GLU A 79 3.20 14.71 2.57
C GLU A 79 4.68 14.89 2.80
N PRO A 80 5.08 15.15 4.06
CA PRO A 80 6.51 15.24 4.38
C PRO A 80 7.20 13.93 4.06
N PRO A 81 8.53 13.94 3.87
CA PRO A 81 9.25 12.69 3.60
C PRO A 81 9.09 11.69 4.72
N PHE A 82 8.89 10.42 4.33
CA PHE A 82 8.94 9.30 5.26
C PHE A 82 10.36 8.75 5.29
N ASP A 83 10.76 8.19 6.44
CA ASP A 83 12.10 7.63 6.59
C ASP A 83 12.19 6.19 6.11
N SER A 84 11.09 5.45 6.20
CA SER A 84 11.06 4.05 5.84
C SER A 84 9.63 3.65 5.51
N PHE A 85 9.41 2.38 5.19
CA PHE A 85 8.06 1.88 5.00
C PHE A 85 7.65 1.08 6.23
N GLU A 86 6.55 1.45 6.86
CA GLU A 86 6.14 0.87 8.13
C GLU A 86 4.70 0.42 8.11
N ILE A 87 4.45 -0.66 8.85
CA ILE A 87 3.08 -1.12 9.10
C ILE A 87 2.60 -0.40 10.35
N ILE A 88 1.46 0.29 10.22
CA ILE A 88 0.86 1.01 11.33
C ILE A 88 -0.25 0.14 11.91
N ASP A 89 -0.22 -0.05 13.22
CA ASP A 89 -1.28 -0.80 13.88
C ASP A 89 -2.59 -0.04 13.76
N SER A 90 -3.65 -0.78 13.44
CA SER A 90 -4.94 -0.17 13.26
C SER A 90 -5.57 0.18 14.60
N GLU A 91 -6.45 1.12 14.56
CA GLU A 91 -7.22 1.56 15.69
C GLU A 91 -8.34 0.60 16.02
#